data_88b3c157c949480f5c38a55e4dda091b
#
_entry.id   88b3c157c949480f5c38a55e4dda091b
#
_cell.length_a   1.000
_cell.length_b   1.000
_cell.length_c   1.000
_cell.angle_alpha   90.00
_cell.angle_beta   90.00
_cell.angle_gamma   90.00
#
_symmetry.space_group_name_H-M   'P 1'
#
loop_
_entity.id
_entity.type
_entity.pdbx_description
1 polymer ?
#
loop_
_entity_poly.entity_id
_entity_poly.type
_entity_poly.pdbx_seq_one_letter_code
_entity_poly.pdbx_strand_id
1 'polypeptide(L)'
;MRWLAPRADASVVLTRRPSECLAAPADAQGAYLVELGRAAFRTPLLLGGQAARAGVQCETCHRGGRNNPDFDFPGISGAPGTADVTTSVLSSHRGDGIDNPKPIPNLSGPKSALKVSQDPASPALESFIHGIITQEFDGDEPAPAVLQGLAAYVRALSPGACPSRATEPVTAAAALADVRRTLQAAIAALDHNDGASAALMVEAARSQLGDIDERYAGPALAEQRAALERAGADLAAAESDARRVAPSARADITIWLADEPAWSRPVLAAEPASLYSPRQLSLASH
;
A
#
# COMPACT_ATOMS: atom_id res chain seq x y z
N MET A 1 8.40 -6.13 -0.57
CA MET A 1 8.48 -6.16 0.91
C MET A 1 9.95 -6.21 1.29
N ARG A 2 10.43 -5.24 2.05
CA ARG A 2 11.89 -5.07 2.33
C ARG A 2 12.32 -5.68 3.68
N TRP A 3 11.40 -5.80 4.62
CA TRP A 3 11.69 -6.14 6.01
C TRP A 3 11.22 -7.57 6.31
N LEU A 4 12.08 -8.54 5.98
CA LEU A 4 11.84 -9.97 6.15
C LEU A 4 12.66 -10.55 7.28
N ALA A 5 12.04 -11.42 8.06
CA ALA A 5 12.74 -12.23 9.04
C ALA A 5 13.90 -13.01 8.40
N PRO A 6 15.08 -13.11 9.05
CA PRO A 6 16.25 -13.75 8.48
C PRO A 6 16.06 -15.22 8.07
N ARG A 7 15.05 -15.89 8.64
CA ARG A 7 14.71 -17.29 8.35
C ARG A 7 13.54 -17.45 7.40
N ALA A 8 12.92 -16.34 6.95
CA ALA A 8 11.83 -16.40 5.99
C ALA A 8 12.35 -16.83 4.62
N ASP A 9 11.62 -17.71 3.96
CA ASP A 9 11.91 -18.07 2.57
C ASP A 9 11.49 -16.91 1.66
N ALA A 10 12.45 -16.10 1.26
CA ALA A 10 12.23 -14.93 0.42
C ALA A 10 11.52 -15.30 -0.90
N SER A 11 11.85 -16.49 -1.48
CA SER A 11 11.23 -16.92 -2.73
C SER A 11 9.73 -17.21 -2.58
N VAL A 12 9.29 -17.66 -1.42
CA VAL A 12 7.89 -17.87 -1.09
C VAL A 12 7.22 -16.55 -0.70
N VAL A 13 7.81 -15.84 0.27
CA VAL A 13 7.20 -14.64 0.83
C VAL A 13 7.07 -13.52 -0.22
N LEU A 14 8.05 -13.36 -1.10
CA LEU A 14 8.03 -12.29 -2.12
C LEU A 14 7.19 -12.64 -3.36
N THR A 15 6.84 -13.91 -3.57
CA THR A 15 6.05 -14.33 -4.74
C THR A 15 4.61 -14.71 -4.41
N ARG A 16 4.25 -14.78 -3.14
CA ARG A 16 2.88 -15.07 -2.69
C ARG A 16 2.48 -14.09 -1.60
N ARG A 17 1.21 -13.68 -1.61
CA ARG A 17 0.63 -12.84 -0.54
C ARG A 17 -0.66 -13.45 -0.01
N PRO A 18 -1.05 -13.18 1.25
CA PRO A 18 -2.39 -13.50 1.71
C PRO A 18 -3.44 -12.80 0.84
N SER A 19 -4.51 -13.50 0.49
CA SER A 19 -5.65 -12.88 -0.20
C SER A 19 -6.37 -11.94 0.75
N GLU A 20 -6.83 -10.79 0.26
CA GLU A 20 -7.66 -9.89 1.04
C GLU A 20 -9.04 -10.49 1.29
N CYS A 21 -9.54 -10.32 2.52
CA CYS A 21 -10.88 -10.72 2.92
C CYS A 21 -11.81 -9.49 2.92
N LEU A 22 -12.07 -8.93 1.72
CA LEU A 22 -12.80 -7.68 1.57
C LEU A 22 -14.29 -7.93 1.34
N ALA A 23 -15.15 -7.49 2.27
CA ALA A 23 -16.59 -7.50 2.08
C ALA A 23 -17.00 -6.45 1.03
N ALA A 24 -17.98 -6.80 0.21
CA ALA A 24 -18.50 -5.87 -0.78
C ALA A 24 -19.14 -4.65 -0.11
N PRO A 25 -18.81 -3.42 -0.56
CA PRO A 25 -19.45 -2.20 -0.06
C PRO A 25 -20.95 -2.20 -0.37
N ALA A 26 -21.74 -1.52 0.47
CA ALA A 26 -23.18 -1.46 0.32
C ALA A 26 -23.64 -0.54 -0.81
N ASP A 27 -22.87 0.50 -1.13
CA ASP A 27 -23.19 1.53 -2.12
C ASP A 27 -21.95 2.11 -2.79
N ALA A 28 -22.14 3.02 -3.73
CA ALA A 28 -21.08 3.64 -4.51
C ALA A 28 -20.14 4.51 -3.64
N GLN A 29 -20.67 5.20 -2.62
CA GLN A 29 -19.87 6.01 -1.71
C GLN A 29 -18.97 5.12 -0.84
N GLY A 30 -19.51 4.03 -0.32
CA GLY A 30 -18.74 3.01 0.41
C GLY A 30 -17.66 2.38 -0.48
N ALA A 31 -17.98 2.10 -1.75
CA ALA A 31 -17.01 1.57 -2.72
C ALA A 31 -15.86 2.56 -2.95
N TYR A 32 -16.16 3.83 -3.16
CA TYR A 32 -15.15 4.89 -3.28
C TYR A 32 -14.24 4.95 -2.05
N LEU A 33 -14.82 5.03 -0.85
CA LEU A 33 -14.04 5.11 0.38
C LEU A 33 -13.17 3.87 0.61
N VAL A 34 -13.67 2.68 0.33
CA VAL A 34 -12.90 1.43 0.47
C VAL A 34 -11.72 1.40 -0.49
N GLU A 35 -11.90 1.78 -1.76
CA GLU A 35 -10.79 1.81 -2.73
C GLU A 35 -9.78 2.91 -2.41
N LEU A 36 -10.23 4.09 -1.98
CA LEU A 36 -9.36 5.17 -1.51
C LEU A 36 -8.52 4.71 -0.31
N GLY A 37 -9.17 4.09 0.68
CA GLY A 37 -8.49 3.57 1.86
C GLY A 37 -7.55 2.40 1.54
N ARG A 38 -7.92 1.53 0.61
CA ARG A 38 -7.09 0.43 0.13
C ARG A 38 -5.80 0.93 -0.52
N ALA A 39 -5.88 1.98 -1.33
CA ALA A 39 -4.73 2.61 -1.95
C ALA A 39 -3.86 3.32 -0.89
N ALA A 40 -4.47 4.11 0.01
CA ALA A 40 -3.78 4.80 1.10
C ALA A 40 -3.06 3.81 2.04
N PHE A 41 -3.65 2.66 2.33
CA PHE A 41 -3.06 1.60 3.16
C PHE A 41 -1.74 1.05 2.59
N ARG A 42 -1.53 1.20 1.28
CA ARG A 42 -0.35 0.78 0.52
C ARG A 42 0.55 1.95 0.11
N THR A 43 0.44 3.07 0.80
CA THR A 43 1.19 4.29 0.48
C THR A 43 2.17 4.63 1.59
N PRO A 44 3.50 4.40 1.40
CA PRO A 44 4.50 4.73 2.42
C PRO A 44 4.50 6.22 2.79
N LEU A 45 4.25 7.10 1.82
CA LEU A 45 4.25 8.55 1.99
C LEU A 45 3.26 9.03 3.05
N LEU A 46 2.16 8.29 3.24
CA LEU A 46 1.17 8.60 4.28
C LEU A 46 1.77 8.57 5.70
N LEU A 47 2.75 7.72 5.93
CA LEU A 47 3.39 7.60 7.24
C LEU A 47 4.54 8.59 7.46
N GLY A 48 4.98 9.27 6.40
CA GLY A 48 6.00 10.31 6.47
C GLY A 48 7.35 9.86 7.01
N GLY A 49 8.23 10.82 7.24
CA GLY A 49 9.48 10.67 7.98
C GLY A 49 10.36 9.47 7.58
N GLN A 50 10.88 8.80 8.58
CA GLN A 50 11.72 7.60 8.41
C GLN A 50 10.93 6.41 7.87
N ALA A 51 9.66 6.27 8.25
CA ALA A 51 8.82 5.19 7.78
C ALA A 51 8.66 5.22 6.25
N ALA A 52 8.36 6.38 5.69
CA ALA A 52 8.27 6.56 4.24
C ALA A 52 9.59 6.24 3.52
N ARG A 53 10.73 6.73 4.05
CA ARG A 53 12.07 6.44 3.50
C ARG A 53 12.42 4.96 3.56
N ALA A 54 11.97 4.26 4.59
CA ALA A 54 12.15 2.83 4.74
C ALA A 54 11.16 1.99 3.91
N GLY A 55 10.23 2.62 3.19
CA GLY A 55 9.17 1.95 2.44
C GLY A 55 8.16 1.23 3.35
N VAL A 56 8.02 1.68 4.61
CA VAL A 56 7.04 1.16 5.55
C VAL A 56 5.68 1.78 5.25
N GLN A 57 4.67 0.93 5.16
CA GLN A 57 3.27 1.27 4.95
C GLN A 57 2.40 0.34 5.79
N CYS A 58 1.11 0.61 5.93
CA CYS A 58 0.23 -0.24 6.73
C CYS A 58 0.25 -1.71 6.26
N GLU A 59 0.28 -1.93 4.94
CA GLU A 59 0.41 -3.26 4.31
C GLU A 59 1.72 -3.99 4.70
N THR A 60 2.78 -3.28 5.10
CA THR A 60 4.05 -3.91 5.53
C THR A 60 3.84 -4.77 6.77
N CYS A 61 3.11 -4.25 7.76
CA CYS A 61 2.76 -4.97 8.98
C CYS A 61 1.48 -5.79 8.81
N HIS A 62 0.48 -5.27 8.11
CA HIS A 62 -0.85 -5.87 7.95
C HIS A 62 -1.06 -6.44 6.55
N ARG A 63 -0.27 -7.41 6.18
CA ARG A 63 -0.19 -7.98 4.84
C ARG A 63 -1.51 -8.63 4.40
N GLY A 64 -2.13 -8.11 3.33
CA GLY A 64 -3.47 -8.52 2.89
C GLY A 64 -4.55 -8.24 3.94
N GLY A 65 -4.37 -7.21 4.76
CA GLY A 65 -5.25 -6.89 5.89
C GLY A 65 -5.15 -7.87 7.06
N ARG A 66 -4.12 -8.73 7.09
CA ARG A 66 -3.87 -9.70 8.17
C ARG A 66 -2.60 -9.34 8.93
N ASN A 67 -2.21 -10.13 9.91
CA ASN A 67 -0.87 -10.06 10.48
C ASN A 67 0.19 -10.50 9.45
N ASN A 68 1.42 -10.03 9.63
CA ASN A 68 2.57 -10.44 8.83
C ASN A 68 3.58 -11.16 9.73
N PRO A 69 3.57 -12.51 9.78
CA PRO A 69 4.48 -13.28 10.62
C PRO A 69 5.93 -13.21 10.17
N ASP A 70 6.18 -12.78 8.93
CA ASP A 70 7.52 -12.67 8.34
C ASP A 70 8.12 -11.25 8.46
N PHE A 71 7.39 -10.30 9.07
CA PHE A 71 7.89 -8.96 9.31
C PHE A 71 8.96 -8.97 10.40
N ASP A 72 10.12 -8.42 10.07
CA ASP A 72 11.23 -8.23 11.03
C ASP A 72 12.01 -6.96 10.64
N PHE A 73 11.90 -5.94 11.47
CA PHE A 73 12.56 -4.65 11.25
C PHE A 73 13.49 -4.37 12.44
N PRO A 74 14.82 -4.26 12.23
CA PRO A 74 15.77 -3.98 13.29
C PRO A 74 15.43 -2.70 14.09
N GLY A 75 15.33 -2.82 15.41
CA GLY A 75 14.98 -1.71 16.29
C GLY A 75 13.48 -1.43 16.45
N ILE A 76 12.63 -2.23 15.80
CA ILE A 76 11.16 -2.15 15.89
C ILE A 76 10.57 -3.50 16.28
N SER A 77 11.11 -4.59 15.73
CA SER A 77 10.70 -5.95 16.03
C SER A 77 11.53 -6.55 17.13
N GLY A 78 10.89 -7.21 18.11
CA GLY A 78 11.57 -8.06 19.11
C GLY A 78 11.67 -9.50 18.64
N ALA A 79 10.67 -9.94 17.86
CA ALA A 79 10.64 -11.23 17.17
C ALA A 79 9.87 -11.04 15.85
N PRO A 80 10.05 -11.96 14.87
CA PRO A 80 9.25 -11.91 13.65
C PRO A 80 7.75 -11.83 13.94
N GLY A 81 7.04 -10.98 13.20
CA GLY A 81 5.61 -10.75 13.39
C GLY A 81 5.23 -9.82 14.55
N THR A 82 6.22 -9.12 15.14
CA THR A 82 5.99 -8.10 16.17
C THR A 82 6.49 -6.73 15.74
N ALA A 83 5.91 -5.67 16.29
CA ALA A 83 6.36 -4.30 16.08
C ALA A 83 6.13 -3.44 17.33
N ASP A 84 7.09 -2.57 17.62
CA ASP A 84 6.93 -1.44 18.50
C ASP A 84 6.84 -0.17 17.65
N VAL A 85 5.65 0.40 17.54
CA VAL A 85 5.43 1.63 16.76
C VAL A 85 5.62 2.90 17.59
N THR A 86 5.84 2.76 18.92
CA THR A 86 6.14 3.89 19.81
C THR A 86 7.63 4.23 19.87
N THR A 87 8.44 3.58 19.04
CA THR A 87 9.90 3.79 18.99
C THR A 87 10.29 5.06 18.25
N SER A 88 11.34 5.72 18.70
CA SER A 88 11.96 6.87 18.02
C SER A 88 12.59 6.54 16.66
N VAL A 89 12.66 5.27 16.28
CA VAL A 89 13.15 4.83 14.96
C VAL A 89 12.20 5.26 13.84
N LEU A 90 10.90 5.29 14.09
CA LEU A 90 9.88 5.62 13.10
C LEU A 90 9.18 6.96 13.33
N SER A 91 9.34 7.56 14.50
CA SER A 91 8.67 8.80 14.86
C SER A 91 9.65 9.79 15.51
N SER A 92 9.56 11.06 15.11
CA SER A 92 10.21 12.18 15.78
C SER A 92 9.43 12.68 17.01
N HIS A 93 8.16 12.26 17.14
CA HIS A 93 7.24 12.70 18.20
C HIS A 93 7.21 11.74 19.39
N ARG A 94 7.57 10.49 19.16
CA ARG A 94 7.51 9.44 20.17
C ARG A 94 8.86 8.75 20.35
N GLY A 95 9.10 8.34 21.55
CA GLY A 95 10.23 7.56 21.99
C GLY A 95 10.09 7.48 23.48
N ASP A 96 9.35 6.48 23.97
CA ASP A 96 9.15 6.29 25.41
C ASP A 96 10.36 5.65 26.09
N GLY A 97 11.37 5.24 25.31
CA GLY A 97 12.58 4.57 25.79
C GLY A 97 12.34 3.12 26.25
N ILE A 98 11.16 2.58 25.96
CA ILE A 98 10.76 1.22 26.34
C ILE A 98 10.63 0.40 25.06
N ASP A 99 11.48 -0.60 24.90
CA ASP A 99 11.38 -1.59 23.83
C ASP A 99 10.36 -2.66 24.22
N ASN A 100 9.14 -2.54 23.67
CA ASN A 100 8.03 -3.43 24.01
C ASN A 100 7.21 -3.88 22.78
N PRO A 101 7.83 -4.46 21.75
CA PRO A 101 7.16 -4.87 20.52
C PRO A 101 6.00 -5.81 20.79
N LYS A 102 4.87 -5.55 20.13
CA LYS A 102 3.62 -6.31 20.26
C LYS A 102 3.35 -7.13 19.00
N PRO A 103 2.67 -8.28 19.13
CA PRO A 103 2.20 -9.02 17.97
C PRO A 103 1.34 -8.15 17.06
N ILE A 104 1.64 -8.19 15.76
CA ILE A 104 0.87 -7.46 14.74
C ILE A 104 -0.53 -8.09 14.65
N PRO A 105 -1.62 -7.32 14.88
CA PRO A 105 -2.97 -7.88 14.87
C PRO A 105 -3.45 -8.24 13.46
N ASN A 106 -4.30 -9.27 13.38
CA ASN A 106 -5.01 -9.63 12.15
C ASN A 106 -6.26 -8.74 12.01
N LEU A 107 -6.24 -7.77 11.08
CA LEU A 107 -7.35 -6.84 10.86
C LEU A 107 -8.58 -7.52 10.26
N SER A 108 -8.40 -8.62 9.51
CA SER A 108 -9.50 -9.43 8.98
C SER A 108 -10.05 -10.46 9.97
N GLY A 109 -9.51 -10.51 11.19
CA GLY A 109 -9.99 -11.37 12.28
C GLY A 109 -11.31 -10.87 12.92
N PRO A 110 -11.75 -11.55 13.99
CA PRO A 110 -12.91 -11.09 14.75
C PRO A 110 -12.74 -9.65 15.24
N LYS A 111 -13.71 -8.79 14.97
CA LYS A 111 -13.62 -7.35 15.32
C LYS A 111 -13.48 -7.11 16.83
N SER A 112 -14.02 -8.02 17.65
CA SER A 112 -13.84 -7.99 19.11
C SER A 112 -12.40 -8.23 19.59
N ALA A 113 -11.53 -8.76 18.74
CA ALA A 113 -10.12 -8.96 19.05
C ALA A 113 -9.26 -7.72 18.73
N LEU A 114 -9.82 -6.70 18.09
CA LEU A 114 -9.12 -5.47 17.73
C LEU A 114 -9.16 -4.47 18.88
N LYS A 115 -8.08 -3.67 19.00
CA LYS A 115 -7.88 -2.70 20.08
C LYS A 115 -8.98 -1.62 20.16
N VAL A 116 -9.55 -1.28 18.99
CA VAL A 116 -10.48 -0.15 18.86
C VAL A 116 -11.79 -0.61 18.23
N SER A 117 -12.90 0.00 18.67
CA SER A 117 -14.23 -0.28 18.11
C SER A 117 -14.27 -0.04 16.61
N GLN A 118 -14.90 -0.98 15.90
CA GLN A 118 -15.15 -0.93 14.47
C GLN A 118 -16.55 -0.40 14.13
N ASP A 119 -17.31 0.05 15.13
CA ASP A 119 -18.65 0.62 14.94
C ASP A 119 -18.57 1.87 14.06
N PRO A 120 -19.27 1.92 12.90
CA PRO A 120 -19.29 3.10 12.05
C PRO A 120 -19.88 4.35 12.71
N ALA A 121 -20.71 4.20 13.74
CA ALA A 121 -21.28 5.30 14.50
C ALA A 121 -20.26 5.93 15.48
N SER A 122 -19.11 5.28 15.70
CA SER A 122 -18.07 5.75 16.61
C SER A 122 -16.87 6.28 15.81
N PRO A 123 -16.32 7.47 16.12
CA PRO A 123 -15.11 8.00 15.49
C PRO A 123 -13.82 7.34 16.00
N ALA A 124 -13.93 6.29 16.82
CA ALA A 124 -12.78 5.71 17.52
C ALA A 124 -11.74 5.13 16.57
N LEU A 125 -12.17 4.51 15.47
CA LEU A 125 -11.23 3.93 14.49
C LEU A 125 -10.51 5.02 13.71
N GLU A 126 -11.21 6.04 13.25
CA GLU A 126 -10.63 7.20 12.56
C GLU A 126 -9.64 7.92 13.46
N SER A 127 -10.00 8.18 14.71
CA SER A 127 -9.11 8.81 15.69
C SER A 127 -7.87 7.97 15.98
N PHE A 128 -8.01 6.66 16.04
CA PHE A 128 -6.89 5.75 16.23
C PHE A 128 -5.96 5.75 15.01
N ILE A 129 -6.49 5.65 13.78
CA ILE A 129 -5.69 5.69 12.55
C ILE A 129 -4.99 7.04 12.41
N HIS A 130 -5.69 8.14 12.69
CA HIS A 130 -5.10 9.48 12.73
C HIS A 130 -3.89 9.52 13.66
N GLY A 131 -4.03 9.04 14.90
CA GLY A 131 -2.95 8.98 15.87
C GLY A 131 -1.77 8.10 15.41
N ILE A 132 -2.04 6.99 14.71
CA ILE A 132 -0.98 6.19 14.09
C ILE A 132 -0.20 7.03 13.07
N ILE A 133 -0.87 7.72 12.15
CA ILE A 133 -0.24 8.50 11.09
C ILE A 133 0.59 9.65 11.68
N THR A 134 -0.01 10.46 12.56
CA THR A 134 0.54 11.75 12.99
C THR A 134 1.32 11.73 14.30
N GLN A 135 1.22 10.65 15.09
CA GLN A 135 1.84 10.54 16.41
C GLN A 135 2.81 9.36 16.52
N GLU A 136 2.40 8.17 16.04
CA GLU A 136 3.28 6.99 16.06
C GLU A 136 4.28 7.01 14.88
N PHE A 137 3.91 7.71 13.79
CA PHE A 137 4.78 8.00 12.65
C PHE A 137 4.87 9.52 12.45
N ASP A 138 5.64 9.95 11.44
CA ASP A 138 5.85 11.36 11.09
C ASP A 138 5.00 11.80 9.89
N GLY A 139 3.81 11.21 9.71
CA GLY A 139 2.91 11.58 8.64
C GLY A 139 2.27 12.95 8.87
N ASP A 140 2.04 13.66 7.77
CA ASP A 140 1.25 14.89 7.79
C ASP A 140 -0.22 14.60 8.11
N GLU A 141 -0.97 15.66 8.43
CA GLU A 141 -2.42 15.57 8.65
C GLU A 141 -3.11 14.97 7.41
N PRO A 142 -3.73 13.78 7.51
CA PRO A 142 -4.37 13.15 6.36
C PRO A 142 -5.64 13.90 5.95
N ALA A 143 -5.89 13.98 4.63
CA ALA A 143 -7.16 14.51 4.15
C ALA A 143 -8.33 13.72 4.76
N PRO A 144 -9.45 14.38 5.11
CA PRO A 144 -10.58 13.71 5.77
C PRO A 144 -11.11 12.48 5.02
N ALA A 145 -11.16 12.53 3.68
CA ALA A 145 -11.61 11.40 2.89
C ALA A 145 -10.61 10.23 2.93
N VAL A 146 -9.30 10.49 2.99
CA VAL A 146 -8.26 9.45 3.16
C VAL A 146 -8.44 8.75 4.50
N LEU A 147 -8.65 9.51 5.58
CA LEU A 147 -8.87 8.95 6.91
C LEU A 147 -10.14 8.09 6.98
N GLN A 148 -11.25 8.62 6.44
CA GLN A 148 -12.51 7.90 6.32
C GLN A 148 -12.35 6.63 5.45
N GLY A 149 -11.61 6.74 4.34
CA GLY A 149 -11.31 5.64 3.45
C GLY A 149 -10.53 4.53 4.14
N LEU A 150 -9.47 4.86 4.89
CA LEU A 150 -8.71 3.90 5.67
C LEU A 150 -9.58 3.16 6.68
N ALA A 151 -10.45 3.89 7.40
CA ALA A 151 -11.39 3.28 8.33
C ALA A 151 -12.42 2.40 7.61
N ALA A 152 -12.95 2.83 6.46
CA ALA A 152 -13.86 2.04 5.64
C ALA A 152 -13.19 0.75 5.13
N TYR A 153 -11.95 0.83 4.65
CA TYR A 153 -11.18 -0.34 4.24
C TYR A 153 -10.98 -1.33 5.39
N VAL A 154 -10.53 -0.86 6.56
CA VAL A 154 -10.33 -1.73 7.74
C VAL A 154 -11.66 -2.36 8.20
N ARG A 155 -12.77 -1.63 8.15
CA ARG A 155 -14.10 -2.18 8.46
C ARG A 155 -14.56 -3.24 7.44
N ALA A 156 -14.21 -3.06 6.17
CA ALA A 156 -14.55 -4.00 5.10
C ALA A 156 -13.76 -5.32 5.19
N LEU A 157 -12.58 -5.32 5.83
CA LEU A 157 -11.84 -6.56 6.09
C LEU A 157 -12.65 -7.45 7.03
N SER A 158 -13.03 -8.66 6.56
CA SER A 158 -13.92 -9.56 7.29
C SER A 158 -13.55 -11.02 7.04
N PRO A 159 -13.52 -11.89 8.07
CA PRO A 159 -13.24 -13.31 7.89
C PRO A 159 -14.23 -14.00 6.95
N GLY A 160 -15.50 -13.57 6.97
CA GLY A 160 -16.56 -14.11 6.13
C GLY A 160 -16.43 -13.76 4.65
N ALA A 161 -15.61 -12.77 4.32
CA ALA A 161 -15.34 -12.35 2.94
C ALA A 161 -14.05 -12.97 2.37
N CYS A 162 -13.37 -13.84 3.13
CA CYS A 162 -12.16 -14.50 2.65
C CYS A 162 -12.44 -15.34 1.42
N PRO A 163 -11.65 -15.18 0.34
CA PRO A 163 -11.75 -16.04 -0.82
C PRO A 163 -11.37 -17.48 -0.45
N SER A 164 -11.81 -18.44 -1.26
CA SER A 164 -11.51 -19.85 -1.07
C SER A 164 -10.02 -20.17 -1.04
N ARG A 165 -9.19 -19.34 -1.69
CA ARG A 165 -7.73 -19.42 -1.64
C ARG A 165 -7.19 -18.49 -0.56
N ALA A 166 -6.45 -19.04 0.39
CA ALA A 166 -5.83 -18.29 1.48
C ALA A 166 -4.66 -17.39 1.00
N THR A 167 -4.06 -17.69 -0.16
CA THR A 167 -2.94 -16.94 -0.75
C THR A 167 -3.09 -16.79 -2.25
N GLU A 168 -2.56 -15.70 -2.79
CA GLU A 168 -2.50 -15.43 -4.23
C GLU A 168 -1.06 -15.14 -4.68
N PRO A 169 -0.72 -15.38 -5.96
CA PRO A 169 0.59 -15.02 -6.48
C PRO A 169 0.77 -13.50 -6.51
N VAL A 170 2.00 -13.06 -6.23
CA VAL A 170 2.44 -11.68 -6.47
C VAL A 170 2.97 -11.64 -7.89
N THR A 171 2.30 -10.89 -8.78
CA THR A 171 2.63 -10.76 -10.20
C THR A 171 2.70 -9.30 -10.62
N ALA A 172 3.42 -9.01 -11.70
CA ALA A 172 3.43 -7.67 -12.29
C ALA A 172 2.03 -7.24 -12.75
N ALA A 173 1.24 -8.19 -13.28
CA ALA A 173 -0.14 -7.93 -13.68
C ALA A 173 -1.02 -7.49 -12.49
N ALA A 174 -0.88 -8.15 -11.34
CA ALA A 174 -1.60 -7.77 -10.12
C ALA A 174 -1.14 -6.40 -9.59
N ALA A 175 0.18 -6.13 -9.61
CA ALA A 175 0.74 -4.85 -9.21
C ALA A 175 0.27 -3.69 -10.12
N LEU A 176 0.27 -3.87 -11.44
CA LEU A 176 -0.27 -2.88 -12.37
C LEU A 176 -1.79 -2.69 -12.19
N ALA A 177 -2.53 -3.75 -11.83
CA ALA A 177 -3.95 -3.61 -11.48
C ALA A 177 -4.15 -2.77 -10.21
N ASP A 178 -3.23 -2.84 -9.24
CA ASP A 178 -3.24 -1.95 -8.06
C ASP A 178 -2.97 -0.49 -8.46
N VAL A 179 -2.00 -0.23 -9.35
CA VAL A 179 -1.74 1.11 -9.92
C VAL A 179 -2.99 1.68 -10.58
N ARG A 180 -3.66 0.89 -11.45
CA ARG A 180 -4.90 1.33 -12.12
C ARG A 180 -6.01 1.68 -11.13
N ARG A 181 -6.23 0.85 -10.10
CA ARG A 181 -7.22 1.13 -9.05
C ARG A 181 -6.89 2.41 -8.29
N THR A 182 -5.62 2.62 -7.98
CA THR A 182 -5.15 3.83 -7.28
C THR A 182 -5.43 5.08 -8.12
N LEU A 183 -5.17 5.05 -9.44
CA LEU A 183 -5.47 6.17 -10.33
C LEU A 183 -6.99 6.37 -10.54
N GLN A 184 -7.79 5.30 -10.55
CA GLN A 184 -9.24 5.39 -10.55
C GLN A 184 -9.78 6.05 -9.26
N ALA A 185 -9.16 5.75 -8.10
CA ALA A 185 -9.48 6.44 -6.85
C ALA A 185 -9.08 7.92 -6.90
N ALA A 186 -7.98 8.29 -7.58
CA ALA A 186 -7.62 9.68 -7.84
C ALA A 186 -8.69 10.42 -8.67
N ILE A 187 -9.16 9.80 -9.76
CA ILE A 187 -10.25 10.36 -10.57
C ILE A 187 -11.51 10.55 -9.73
N ALA A 188 -11.90 9.55 -8.94
CA ALA A 188 -13.06 9.66 -8.07
C ALA A 188 -12.92 10.78 -7.03
N ALA A 189 -11.71 10.96 -6.44
CA ALA A 189 -11.44 12.09 -5.55
C ALA A 189 -11.59 13.45 -6.25
N LEU A 190 -11.13 13.58 -7.51
CA LEU A 190 -11.35 14.77 -8.32
C LEU A 190 -12.84 15.03 -8.59
N ASP A 191 -13.64 13.99 -8.84
CA ASP A 191 -15.09 14.10 -9.01
C ASP A 191 -15.78 14.60 -7.73
N HIS A 192 -15.18 14.36 -6.55
CA HIS A 192 -15.58 14.93 -5.26
C HIS A 192 -14.92 16.28 -4.93
N ASN A 193 -14.18 16.88 -5.86
CA ASN A 193 -13.44 18.13 -5.67
C ASN A 193 -12.38 18.05 -4.53
N ASP A 194 -11.85 16.85 -4.27
CA ASP A 194 -10.85 16.59 -3.24
C ASP A 194 -9.45 16.43 -3.86
N GLY A 195 -8.81 17.58 -4.09
CA GLY A 195 -7.47 17.63 -4.69
C GLY A 195 -6.37 17.03 -3.81
N ALA A 196 -6.51 17.07 -2.49
CA ALA A 196 -5.52 16.52 -1.58
C ALA A 196 -5.50 14.98 -1.67
N SER A 197 -6.66 14.34 -1.60
CA SER A 197 -6.77 12.89 -1.78
C SER A 197 -6.36 12.46 -3.20
N ALA A 198 -6.76 13.22 -4.23
CA ALA A 198 -6.38 12.92 -5.60
C ALA A 198 -4.86 12.95 -5.82
N ALA A 199 -4.19 14.00 -5.34
CA ALA A 199 -2.74 14.13 -5.44
C ALA A 199 -2.01 12.99 -4.70
N LEU A 200 -2.45 12.65 -3.48
CA LEU A 200 -1.89 11.51 -2.74
C LEU A 200 -2.05 10.19 -3.52
N MET A 201 -3.17 9.98 -4.19
CA MET A 201 -3.39 8.77 -4.99
C MET A 201 -2.50 8.74 -6.23
N VAL A 202 -2.28 9.87 -6.92
CA VAL A 202 -1.34 9.91 -8.05
C VAL A 202 0.10 9.64 -7.58
N GLU A 203 0.51 10.23 -6.47
CA GLU A 203 1.81 9.98 -5.85
C GLU A 203 1.96 8.51 -5.42
N ALA A 204 0.92 7.92 -4.83
CA ALA A 204 0.88 6.49 -4.50
C ALA A 204 1.05 5.60 -5.74
N ALA A 205 0.38 5.92 -6.84
CA ALA A 205 0.52 5.19 -8.10
C ALA A 205 1.95 5.25 -8.65
N ARG A 206 2.61 6.42 -8.56
CA ARG A 206 4.02 6.59 -8.95
C ARG A 206 4.95 5.75 -8.06
N SER A 207 4.71 5.73 -6.74
CA SER A 207 5.46 4.88 -5.80
C SER A 207 5.29 3.39 -6.13
N GLN A 208 4.07 2.95 -6.45
CA GLN A 208 3.77 1.56 -6.85
C GLN A 208 4.49 1.18 -8.15
N LEU A 209 4.61 2.10 -9.13
CA LEU A 209 5.42 1.87 -10.34
C LEU A 209 6.90 1.70 -10.00
N GLY A 210 7.42 2.45 -9.04
CA GLY A 210 8.77 2.27 -8.50
C GLY A 210 8.97 0.89 -7.85
N ASP A 211 7.99 0.41 -7.08
CA ASP A 211 8.04 -0.93 -6.50
C ASP A 211 8.03 -2.04 -7.57
N ILE A 212 7.34 -1.82 -8.69
CA ILE A 212 7.39 -2.72 -9.84
C ILE A 212 8.77 -2.67 -10.49
N ASP A 213 9.33 -1.46 -10.71
CA ASP A 213 10.66 -1.27 -11.31
C ASP A 213 11.76 -1.99 -10.53
N GLU A 214 11.75 -1.91 -9.20
CA GLU A 214 12.69 -2.62 -8.34
C GLU A 214 12.74 -4.14 -8.62
N ARG A 215 11.63 -4.72 -9.08
CA ARG A 215 11.55 -6.14 -9.42
C ARG A 215 12.08 -6.49 -10.79
N TYR A 216 12.29 -5.50 -11.64
CA TYR A 216 12.89 -5.67 -12.97
C TYR A 216 14.39 -5.43 -12.95
N ALA A 217 15.05 -5.80 -11.85
CA ALA A 217 16.50 -5.63 -11.68
C ALA A 217 17.32 -6.38 -12.73
N GLY A 218 18.41 -5.77 -13.15
CA GLY A 218 19.38 -6.35 -14.07
C GLY A 218 19.39 -5.72 -15.48
N PRO A 219 20.54 -5.79 -16.18
CA PRO A 219 20.73 -5.10 -17.46
C PRO A 219 19.86 -5.66 -18.59
N ALA A 220 19.46 -6.93 -18.53
CA ALA A 220 18.58 -7.55 -19.52
C ALA A 220 17.15 -7.01 -19.51
N LEU A 221 16.75 -6.29 -18.45
CA LEU A 221 15.42 -5.71 -18.26
C LEU A 221 15.43 -4.17 -18.31
N ALA A 222 16.50 -3.58 -18.82
CA ALA A 222 16.67 -2.12 -18.87
C ALA A 222 15.56 -1.39 -19.66
N GLU A 223 15.05 -1.99 -20.72
CA GLU A 223 13.94 -1.42 -21.51
C GLU A 223 12.63 -1.38 -20.72
N GLN A 224 12.34 -2.44 -19.97
CA GLN A 224 11.16 -2.54 -19.12
C GLN A 224 11.23 -1.52 -17.98
N ARG A 225 12.39 -1.38 -17.36
CA ARG A 225 12.64 -0.36 -16.34
C ARG A 225 12.43 1.05 -16.89
N ALA A 226 13.03 1.34 -18.04
CA ALA A 226 12.86 2.64 -18.70
C ALA A 226 11.38 2.94 -19.05
N ALA A 227 10.57 1.90 -19.36
CA ALA A 227 9.15 2.09 -19.60
C ALA A 227 8.39 2.43 -18.29
N LEU A 228 8.70 1.75 -17.19
CA LEU A 228 8.12 2.01 -15.85
C LEU A 228 8.51 3.40 -15.33
N GLU A 229 9.79 3.79 -15.49
CA GLU A 229 10.29 5.12 -15.11
C GLU A 229 9.58 6.23 -15.88
N ARG A 230 9.41 6.08 -17.21
CA ARG A 230 8.65 7.04 -18.04
C ARG A 230 7.19 7.12 -17.58
N ALA A 231 6.54 5.98 -17.40
CA ALA A 231 5.15 5.93 -16.94
C ALA A 231 4.96 6.65 -15.60
N GLY A 232 5.92 6.53 -14.67
CA GLY A 232 5.91 7.28 -13.42
C GLY A 232 6.18 8.78 -13.59
N ALA A 233 7.06 9.14 -14.51
CA ALA A 233 7.36 10.55 -14.83
C ALA A 233 6.17 11.27 -15.48
N ASP A 234 5.43 10.58 -16.36
CA ASP A 234 4.25 11.12 -17.03
C ASP A 234 3.13 11.50 -16.04
N LEU A 235 3.07 10.86 -14.87
CA LEU A 235 2.12 11.19 -13.81
C LEU A 235 2.53 12.40 -12.95
N ALA A 236 3.76 12.90 -13.04
CA ALA A 236 4.24 13.97 -12.17
C ALA A 236 3.48 15.31 -12.37
N ALA A 237 3.15 15.64 -13.62
CA ALA A 237 2.32 16.82 -13.90
C ALA A 237 0.89 16.64 -13.39
N ALA A 238 0.30 15.47 -13.62
CA ALA A 238 -1.04 15.13 -13.15
C ALA A 238 -1.17 15.21 -11.63
N GLU A 239 -0.14 14.85 -10.86
CA GLU A 239 -0.12 15.00 -9.40
C GLU A 239 -0.25 16.47 -8.97
N SER A 240 0.57 17.36 -9.56
CA SER A 240 0.51 18.79 -9.26
C SER A 240 -0.83 19.41 -9.64
N ASP A 241 -1.39 19.02 -10.77
CA ASP A 241 -2.67 19.47 -11.28
C ASP A 241 -3.83 18.92 -10.43
N ALA A 242 -3.75 17.67 -9.97
CA ALA A 242 -4.72 17.07 -9.06
C ALA A 242 -4.83 17.85 -7.75
N ARG A 243 -3.68 18.24 -7.16
CA ARG A 243 -3.66 19.03 -5.92
C ARG A 243 -4.41 20.36 -6.04
N ARG A 244 -4.42 20.97 -7.23
CA ARG A 244 -5.14 22.20 -7.54
C ARG A 244 -6.55 21.98 -8.09
N VAL A 245 -6.98 20.73 -8.22
CA VAL A 245 -8.23 20.34 -8.90
C VAL A 245 -8.31 20.94 -10.31
N ALA A 246 -7.17 20.99 -11.00
CA ALA A 246 -7.12 21.52 -12.36
C ALA A 246 -7.92 20.60 -13.32
N PRO A 247 -8.68 21.15 -14.28
CA PRO A 247 -9.46 20.34 -15.23
C PRO A 247 -8.61 19.36 -16.04
N SER A 248 -7.34 19.67 -16.28
CA SER A 248 -6.36 18.80 -16.97
C SER A 248 -6.09 17.51 -16.21
N ALA A 249 -6.02 17.54 -14.87
CA ALA A 249 -5.62 16.39 -14.06
C ALA A 249 -6.42 15.13 -14.35
N ARG A 250 -7.76 15.27 -14.42
CA ARG A 250 -8.66 14.15 -14.76
C ARG A 250 -8.40 13.61 -16.16
N ALA A 251 -8.22 14.51 -17.13
CA ALA A 251 -7.97 14.14 -18.52
C ALA A 251 -6.61 13.42 -18.64
N ASP A 252 -5.56 13.92 -18.04
CA ASP A 252 -4.21 13.37 -18.07
C ASP A 252 -4.17 11.96 -17.45
N ILE A 253 -4.80 11.77 -16.28
CA ILE A 253 -4.92 10.45 -15.65
C ILE A 253 -5.70 9.49 -16.55
N THR A 254 -6.78 9.95 -17.18
CA THR A 254 -7.60 9.12 -18.06
C THR A 254 -6.83 8.70 -19.32
N ILE A 255 -6.06 9.61 -19.92
CA ILE A 255 -5.19 9.32 -21.06
C ILE A 255 -4.11 8.32 -20.65
N TRP A 256 -3.45 8.54 -19.52
CA TRP A 256 -2.44 7.60 -19.01
C TRP A 256 -2.99 6.18 -18.85
N LEU A 257 -4.20 6.05 -18.26
CA LEU A 257 -4.89 4.75 -18.10
C LEU A 257 -5.23 4.11 -19.44
N ALA A 258 -5.57 4.90 -20.45
CA ALA A 258 -5.87 4.40 -21.81
C ALA A 258 -4.60 3.92 -22.53
N ASP A 259 -3.48 4.58 -22.31
CA ASP A 259 -2.20 4.26 -22.94
C ASP A 259 -1.43 3.14 -22.21
N GLU A 260 -1.77 2.85 -20.95
CA GLU A 260 -1.10 1.86 -20.10
C GLU A 260 -0.94 0.49 -20.79
N PRO A 261 -1.95 -0.09 -21.48
CA PRO A 261 -1.79 -1.41 -22.11
C PRO A 261 -0.73 -1.46 -23.20
N ALA A 262 -0.40 -0.34 -23.82
CA ALA A 262 0.60 -0.28 -24.88
C ALA A 262 2.03 -0.45 -24.32
N TRP A 263 2.38 0.27 -23.25
CA TRP A 263 3.72 0.21 -22.67
C TRP A 263 3.87 -0.93 -21.64
N SER A 264 2.79 -1.38 -20.99
CA SER A 264 2.84 -2.44 -19.99
C SER A 264 2.96 -3.85 -20.58
N ARG A 265 2.48 -4.06 -21.82
CA ARG A 265 2.57 -5.39 -22.48
C ARG A 265 3.98 -5.96 -22.53
N PRO A 266 5.04 -5.24 -22.95
CA PRO A 266 6.40 -5.76 -22.93
C PRO A 266 6.93 -5.95 -21.49
N VAL A 267 6.48 -5.15 -20.51
CA VAL A 267 6.80 -5.34 -19.09
C VAL A 267 6.23 -6.69 -18.61
N LEU A 268 4.95 -6.93 -18.85
CA LEU A 268 4.29 -8.18 -18.48
C LEU A 268 4.91 -9.41 -19.18
N ALA A 269 5.28 -9.29 -20.45
CA ALA A 269 5.92 -10.37 -21.19
C ALA A 269 7.29 -10.75 -20.60
N ALA A 270 7.99 -9.81 -19.98
CA ALA A 270 9.31 -10.02 -19.37
C ALA A 270 9.22 -10.46 -17.89
N GLU A 271 8.03 -10.57 -17.29
CA GLU A 271 7.84 -10.98 -15.88
C GLU A 271 8.62 -12.27 -15.51
N PRO A 272 8.67 -13.34 -16.35
CA PRO A 272 9.41 -14.56 -15.99
C PRO A 272 10.92 -14.37 -15.80
N ALA A 273 11.49 -13.29 -16.36
CA ALA A 273 12.90 -12.93 -16.20
C ALA A 273 13.15 -11.97 -15.02
N SER A 274 12.10 -11.49 -14.37
CA SER A 274 12.13 -10.52 -13.27
C SER A 274 12.12 -11.19 -11.90
N LEU A 275 12.27 -10.41 -10.83
CA LEU A 275 12.16 -10.88 -9.44
C LEU A 275 10.70 -11.20 -9.01
N TYR A 276 9.73 -11.17 -9.90
CA TYR A 276 8.43 -11.80 -9.70
C TYR A 276 8.51 -13.33 -9.83
N SER A 277 9.52 -13.84 -10.53
CA SER A 277 9.77 -15.26 -10.68
C SER A 277 10.46 -15.85 -9.45
N PRO A 278 9.91 -16.90 -8.80
CA PRO A 278 10.59 -17.60 -7.69
C PRO A 278 11.99 -18.07 -8.07
N ARG A 279 12.17 -18.50 -9.32
CA ARG A 279 13.48 -18.94 -9.83
C ARG A 279 14.50 -17.79 -9.85
N GLN A 280 14.11 -16.61 -10.32
CA GLN A 280 15.02 -15.46 -10.37
C GLN A 280 15.37 -14.96 -8.96
N LEU A 281 14.39 -14.95 -8.05
CA LEU A 281 14.63 -14.63 -6.64
C LEU A 281 15.63 -15.59 -5.99
N SER A 282 15.48 -16.88 -6.21
CA SER A 282 16.41 -17.89 -5.70
C SER A 282 17.84 -17.64 -6.20
N LEU A 283 17.99 -17.31 -7.49
CA LEU A 283 19.32 -17.00 -8.08
C LEU A 283 19.92 -15.70 -7.52
N ALA A 284 19.11 -14.72 -7.19
CA ALA A 284 19.55 -13.43 -6.65
C ALA A 284 19.90 -13.49 -5.14
N SER A 285 19.46 -14.54 -4.43
CA SER A 285 19.69 -14.73 -2.99
C SER A 285 20.98 -15.49 -2.67
N HIS A 286 21.71 -15.94 -3.69
CA HIS A 286 22.99 -16.64 -3.61
C HIS A 286 24.10 -15.85 -4.27
#